data_04aee57adcd65333a0bf1c9d482a8bb0
#
_entry.id   04aee57adcd65333a0bf1c9d482a8bb0
#
_cell.length_a   1.000
_cell.length_b   1.000
_cell.length_c   1.000
_cell.angle_alpha   90.00
_cell.angle_beta   90.00
_cell.angle_gamma   90.00
#
_symmetry.space_group_name_H-M   'P 1'
#
loop_
_entity.id
_entity.type
_entity.pdbx_description
1 polymer ?
#
loop_
_entity_poly.entity_id
_entity_poly.type
_entity_poly.pdbx_seq_one_letter_code
_entity_poly.pdbx_strand_id
1 'polypeptide(L)'
;MRMTLFSQEGTIEAYAPFIPGLMSFTLTFNTGMAWGILGDADEVTRRVILIGISLIMSIAFIAIYIWKFKKINRWYKAFFMCLASGAIGNLIDRAFYPDGKVIDFIKFDFMPKFPVFNFADAVLVVAIFGMIIYMIVEEIMAYVKKRKNAAEPQQMGKNESLNEEINEGSNEAKEPENKEEKVENKEDKNE
;
A
#
# COMPACT_ATOMS: atom_id res chain seq x y z
N MET A 1 -2.58 -0.74 38.73
CA MET A 1 -1.70 -1.48 37.82
C MET A 1 -0.68 -2.25 38.67
N ARG A 2 -0.81 -3.57 38.79
CA ARG A 2 0.15 -4.40 39.53
C ARG A 2 1.21 -4.88 38.53
N MET A 3 2.43 -4.46 38.72
CA MET A 3 3.60 -4.94 38.01
C MET A 3 4.11 -6.18 38.75
N THR A 4 4.01 -7.33 38.13
CA THR A 4 4.53 -8.59 38.70
C THR A 4 5.89 -8.82 38.06
N LEU A 5 6.94 -8.78 38.88
CA LEU A 5 8.30 -9.08 38.46
C LEU A 5 8.55 -10.57 38.65
N PHE A 6 8.77 -11.32 37.59
CA PHE A 6 9.27 -12.69 37.62
C PHE A 6 10.71 -12.70 37.12
N SER A 7 11.62 -13.27 37.89
CA SER A 7 13.00 -13.54 37.49
C SER A 7 13.15 -15.01 37.25
N GLN A 8 13.34 -15.42 36.00
CA GLN A 8 13.99 -16.71 35.68
C GLN A 8 15.25 -16.37 34.86
N GLU A 9 16.39 -16.78 35.42
CA GLU A 9 17.74 -16.74 34.83
C GLU A 9 18.01 -15.57 33.86
N GLY A 10 18.15 -14.38 34.42
CA GLY A 10 18.62 -13.20 33.69
C GLY A 10 17.56 -12.39 32.90
N THR A 11 16.31 -12.81 32.88
CA THR A 11 15.19 -12.08 32.27
C THR A 11 14.30 -11.51 33.35
N ILE A 12 14.22 -10.18 33.44
CA ILE A 12 13.22 -9.52 34.29
C ILE A 12 11.94 -9.45 33.47
N GLU A 13 11.02 -10.39 33.66
CA GLU A 13 9.70 -10.30 33.06
C GLU A 13 8.83 -9.30 33.88
N ALA A 14 8.78 -8.08 33.42
CA ALA A 14 7.79 -7.11 33.87
C ALA A 14 6.52 -7.32 33.04
N TYR A 15 5.49 -7.93 33.64
CA TYR A 15 4.20 -8.12 32.99
C TYR A 15 3.22 -7.02 33.40
N ALA A 16 2.76 -6.23 32.44
CA ALA A 16 1.73 -5.22 32.66
C ALA A 16 0.70 -5.30 31.53
N PRO A 17 -0.52 -5.78 31.78
CA PRO A 17 -1.55 -5.82 30.73
C PRO A 17 -1.91 -4.39 30.29
N PHE A 18 -1.76 -4.13 29.00
CA PHE A 18 -2.16 -2.87 28.37
C PHE A 18 -3.61 -2.95 27.89
N ILE A 19 -3.95 -4.04 27.18
CA ILE A 19 -5.31 -4.40 26.81
C ILE A 19 -5.52 -5.84 27.33
N PRO A 20 -6.29 -6.05 28.40
CA PRO A 20 -6.44 -7.36 29.00
C PRO A 20 -6.86 -8.45 28.00
N GLY A 21 -6.13 -9.55 27.94
CA GLY A 21 -6.37 -10.68 27.04
C GLY A 21 -5.93 -10.45 25.59
N LEU A 22 -5.50 -9.26 25.20
CA LEU A 22 -5.03 -8.95 23.86
C LEU A 22 -3.53 -8.63 23.85
N MET A 23 -3.10 -7.65 24.64
CA MET A 23 -1.73 -7.15 24.62
C MET A 23 -1.24 -6.81 26.02
N SER A 24 0.01 -7.14 26.28
CA SER A 24 0.70 -6.81 27.51
C SER A 24 2.10 -6.25 27.22
N PHE A 25 2.59 -5.43 28.14
CA PHE A 25 3.99 -5.04 28.17
C PHE A 25 4.81 -6.08 28.96
N THR A 26 5.91 -6.47 28.38
CA THR A 26 6.92 -7.33 28.99
C THR A 26 8.28 -6.73 28.67
N LEU A 27 9.35 -7.20 29.30
CA LEU A 27 10.70 -6.77 28.95
C LEU A 27 11.52 -7.97 28.52
N THR A 28 11.89 -8.00 27.26
CA THR A 28 12.69 -9.07 26.68
C THR A 28 13.91 -8.48 25.98
N PHE A 29 15.07 -9.03 26.26
CA PHE A 29 16.31 -8.65 25.57
C PHE A 29 16.58 -9.63 24.44
N ASN A 30 16.28 -9.21 23.23
CA ASN A 30 16.42 -10.03 22.03
C ASN A 30 17.85 -9.98 21.52
N THR A 31 18.55 -11.10 21.66
CA THR A 31 19.93 -11.25 21.19
C THR A 31 20.03 -11.80 19.75
N GLY A 32 18.92 -12.16 19.12
CA GLY A 32 18.88 -12.80 17.81
C GLY A 32 17.97 -12.12 16.81
N MET A 33 17.61 -12.88 15.77
CA MET A 33 16.50 -12.58 14.88
C MET A 33 15.20 -13.24 15.40
N ALA A 34 14.07 -12.87 14.79
CA ALA A 34 12.81 -13.53 15.05
C ALA A 34 12.96 -15.05 14.93
N TRP A 35 12.28 -15.80 15.83
CA TRP A 35 12.31 -17.27 15.92
C TRP A 35 13.68 -17.90 16.21
N GLY A 36 14.61 -17.16 16.86
CA GLY A 36 15.90 -17.72 17.32
C GLY A 36 16.93 -17.98 16.22
N ILE A 37 16.74 -17.43 15.02
CA ILE A 37 17.74 -17.52 13.95
C ILE A 37 19.04 -16.91 14.46
N LEU A 38 20.18 -17.60 14.26
CA LEU A 38 21.50 -17.28 14.80
C LEU A 38 21.64 -17.47 16.33
N GLY A 39 20.70 -18.19 16.99
CA GLY A 39 20.80 -18.48 18.42
C GLY A 39 22.07 -19.23 18.80
N ASP A 40 22.55 -20.13 17.91
CA ASP A 40 23.75 -20.96 18.13
C ASP A 40 25.06 -20.29 17.71
N ALA A 41 25.01 -19.10 17.09
CA ALA A 41 26.21 -18.36 16.72
C ALA A 41 26.86 -17.74 17.97
N ASP A 42 28.20 -17.64 17.95
CA ASP A 42 28.93 -16.90 18.97
C ASP A 42 28.49 -15.42 19.00
N GLU A 43 28.58 -14.79 20.14
CA GLU A 43 28.04 -13.47 20.40
C GLU A 43 28.58 -12.40 19.42
N VAL A 44 29.89 -12.45 19.14
CA VAL A 44 30.54 -11.47 18.25
C VAL A 44 30.04 -11.62 16.81
N THR A 45 30.03 -12.85 16.30
CA THR A 45 29.55 -13.17 14.95
C THR A 45 28.07 -12.77 14.80
N ARG A 46 27.24 -13.13 15.75
CA ARG A 46 25.83 -12.76 15.77
C ARG A 46 25.65 -11.24 15.75
N ARG A 47 26.33 -10.52 16.63
CA ARG A 47 26.27 -9.06 16.71
C ARG A 47 26.67 -8.39 15.39
N VAL A 48 27.79 -8.79 14.80
CA VAL A 48 28.29 -8.24 13.53
C VAL A 48 27.30 -8.49 12.40
N ILE A 49 26.75 -9.71 12.29
CA ILE A 49 25.77 -10.04 11.25
C ILE A 49 24.49 -9.20 11.41
N LEU A 50 23.95 -9.11 12.63
CA LEU A 50 22.69 -8.41 12.86
C LEU A 50 22.82 -6.88 12.68
N ILE A 51 23.93 -6.30 13.12
CA ILE A 51 24.24 -4.88 12.84
C ILE A 51 24.42 -4.67 11.33
N GLY A 52 25.18 -5.55 10.67
CA GLY A 52 25.39 -5.48 9.23
C GLY A 52 24.10 -5.52 8.42
N ILE A 53 23.22 -6.47 8.72
CA ILE A 53 21.91 -6.58 8.06
C ILE A 53 21.07 -5.32 8.30
N SER A 54 20.96 -4.86 9.55
CA SER A 54 20.18 -3.66 9.88
C SER A 54 20.72 -2.42 9.19
N LEU A 55 22.03 -2.29 9.10
CA LEU A 55 22.70 -1.18 8.42
C LEU A 55 22.46 -1.21 6.91
N ILE A 56 22.65 -2.38 6.28
CA ILE A 56 22.42 -2.56 4.83
C ILE A 56 20.95 -2.25 4.50
N MET A 57 20.00 -2.76 5.27
CA MET A 57 18.57 -2.49 5.04
C MET A 57 18.25 -1.00 5.21
N SER A 58 18.78 -0.35 6.24
CA SER A 58 18.59 1.08 6.46
C SER A 58 19.11 1.91 5.27
N ILE A 59 20.33 1.62 4.83
CA ILE A 59 20.94 2.29 3.68
C ILE A 59 20.14 2.02 2.40
N ALA A 60 19.71 0.77 2.17
CA ALA A 60 18.94 0.38 1.00
C ALA A 60 17.61 1.13 0.92
N PHE A 61 16.83 1.18 2.01
CA PHE A 61 15.56 1.91 2.02
C PHE A 61 15.74 3.41 1.79
N ILE A 62 16.76 4.03 2.41
CA ILE A 62 17.07 5.45 2.21
C ILE A 62 17.54 5.69 0.76
N ALA A 63 18.41 4.85 0.22
CA ALA A 63 18.91 4.98 -1.14
C ALA A 63 17.78 4.85 -2.18
N ILE A 64 16.89 3.88 -2.02
CA ILE A 64 15.72 3.70 -2.89
C ILE A 64 14.79 4.92 -2.78
N TYR A 65 14.54 5.40 -1.57
CA TYR A 65 13.74 6.61 -1.34
C TYR A 65 14.30 7.81 -2.09
N ILE A 66 15.60 8.09 -1.94
CA ILE A 66 16.28 9.24 -2.58
C ILE A 66 16.27 9.06 -4.12
N TRP A 67 16.68 7.89 -4.61
CA TRP A 67 16.77 7.61 -6.05
C TRP A 67 15.42 7.69 -6.76
N LYS A 68 14.39 7.18 -6.14
CA LYS A 68 13.04 7.15 -6.70
C LYS A 68 12.16 8.33 -6.30
N PHE A 69 12.68 9.27 -5.50
CA PHE A 69 11.91 10.35 -4.88
C PHE A 69 10.98 11.10 -5.83
N LYS A 70 11.46 11.42 -7.06
CA LYS A 70 10.67 12.13 -8.07
C LYS A 70 9.71 11.22 -8.87
N LYS A 71 9.91 9.90 -8.83
CA LYS A 71 9.19 8.93 -9.65
C LYS A 71 8.07 8.20 -8.91
N ILE A 72 8.14 8.11 -7.59
CA ILE A 72 7.15 7.43 -6.75
C ILE A 72 6.15 8.41 -6.16
N ASN A 73 4.92 7.94 -5.96
CA ASN A 73 3.87 8.73 -5.34
C ASN A 73 4.09 8.89 -3.83
N ARG A 74 3.26 9.74 -3.19
CA ARG A 74 3.38 10.05 -1.76
C ARG A 74 3.26 8.84 -0.84
N TRP A 75 2.48 7.82 -1.22
CA TRP A 75 2.25 6.63 -0.38
C TRP A 75 3.48 5.73 -0.34
N TYR A 76 4.13 5.47 -1.49
CA TYR A 76 5.40 4.75 -1.51
C TYR A 76 6.48 5.48 -0.72
N LYS A 77 6.51 6.82 -0.80
CA LYS A 77 7.45 7.63 0.03
C LYS A 77 7.22 7.38 1.51
N ALA A 78 5.97 7.39 1.96
CA ALA A 78 5.63 7.11 3.35
C ALA A 78 6.06 5.69 3.76
N PHE A 79 5.79 4.67 2.94
CA PHE A 79 6.20 3.31 3.23
C PHE A 79 7.72 3.16 3.33
N PHE A 80 8.48 3.72 2.38
CA PHE A 80 9.95 3.67 2.45
C PHE A 80 10.51 4.41 3.67
N MET A 81 9.92 5.53 4.06
CA MET A 81 10.31 6.23 5.30
C MET A 81 10.01 5.39 6.54
N CYS A 82 8.86 4.74 6.61
CA CYS A 82 8.53 3.81 7.70
C CYS A 82 9.51 2.62 7.75
N LEU A 83 9.82 2.01 6.59
CA LEU A 83 10.80 0.92 6.51
C LEU A 83 12.19 1.37 6.98
N ALA A 84 12.65 2.53 6.52
CA ALA A 84 13.92 3.08 6.95
C ALA A 84 13.94 3.37 8.46
N SER A 85 12.88 3.97 9.02
CA SER A 85 12.80 4.29 10.44
C SER A 85 12.80 3.05 11.33
N GLY A 86 12.05 1.99 10.95
CA GLY A 86 12.04 0.73 11.68
C GLY A 86 13.40 0.01 11.63
N ALA A 87 14.05 -0.01 10.47
CA ALA A 87 15.38 -0.59 10.34
C ALA A 87 16.44 0.18 11.16
N ILE A 88 16.37 1.51 11.17
CA ILE A 88 17.24 2.38 11.97
C ILE A 88 16.96 2.19 13.47
N GLY A 89 15.71 2.06 13.90
CA GLY A 89 15.36 1.82 15.30
C GLY A 89 16.07 0.57 15.84
N ASN A 90 15.90 -0.55 15.16
CA ASN A 90 16.58 -1.80 15.52
C ASN A 90 18.11 -1.75 15.38
N LEU A 91 18.63 -0.93 14.45
CA LEU A 91 20.08 -0.70 14.31
C LEU A 91 20.64 0.07 15.49
N ILE A 92 19.94 1.09 15.98
CA ILE A 92 20.37 1.90 17.14
C ILE A 92 20.48 1.00 18.37
N ASP A 93 19.47 0.20 18.66
CA ASP A 93 19.52 -0.73 19.78
C ASP A 93 20.74 -1.65 19.68
N ARG A 94 20.93 -2.30 18.53
CA ARG A 94 22.06 -3.23 18.32
C ARG A 94 23.44 -2.56 18.38
N ALA A 95 23.54 -1.32 17.95
CA ALA A 95 24.81 -0.59 17.97
C ALA A 95 25.19 -0.12 19.37
N PHE A 96 24.24 0.34 20.16
CA PHE A 96 24.50 1.03 21.41
C PHE A 96 24.18 0.22 22.65
N TYR A 97 23.29 -0.81 22.56
CA TYR A 97 22.99 -1.64 23.72
C TYR A 97 24.06 -2.72 23.91
N PRO A 98 24.40 -3.08 25.18
CA PRO A 98 25.32 -4.16 25.47
C PRO A 98 24.94 -5.45 24.74
N ASP A 99 25.93 -6.18 24.24
CA ASP A 99 25.81 -7.46 23.54
C ASP A 99 24.97 -7.40 22.24
N GLY A 100 24.71 -6.18 21.70
CA GLY A 100 23.93 -6.00 20.47
C GLY A 100 22.46 -6.40 20.60
N LYS A 101 21.92 -6.35 21.81
CA LYS A 101 20.53 -6.71 22.12
C LYS A 101 19.56 -5.65 21.64
N VAL A 102 18.37 -6.07 21.24
CA VAL A 102 17.22 -5.21 20.99
C VAL A 102 16.25 -5.35 22.16
N ILE A 103 15.64 -4.24 22.58
CA ILE A 103 14.65 -4.23 23.63
C ILE A 103 13.28 -4.47 23.02
N ASP A 104 12.72 -5.66 23.26
CA ASP A 104 11.37 -6.01 22.85
C ASP A 104 10.44 -5.98 24.04
N PHE A 105 9.26 -5.35 23.90
CA PHE A 105 8.40 -5.10 25.04
C PHE A 105 6.90 -5.25 24.77
N ILE A 106 6.47 -5.57 23.55
CA ILE A 106 5.09 -5.81 23.17
C ILE A 106 4.86 -7.30 23.00
N LYS A 107 3.89 -7.84 23.76
CA LYS A 107 3.50 -9.26 23.70
C LYS A 107 2.02 -9.38 23.36
N PHE A 108 1.68 -10.29 22.44
CA PHE A 108 0.30 -10.69 22.22
C PHE A 108 -0.11 -11.80 23.16
N ASP A 109 -1.09 -11.54 24.04
CA ASP A 109 -1.53 -12.54 25.05
C ASP A 109 -2.34 -13.66 24.41
N PHE A 110 -3.07 -13.40 23.34
CA PHE A 110 -3.85 -14.39 22.59
C PHE A 110 -3.00 -15.29 21.67
N MET A 111 -1.74 -14.93 21.45
CA MET A 111 -0.79 -15.69 20.64
C MET A 111 0.51 -15.96 21.42
N PRO A 112 0.51 -16.88 22.41
CA PRO A 112 1.67 -17.10 23.30
C PRO A 112 2.97 -17.49 22.58
N LYS A 113 2.87 -18.06 21.37
CA LYS A 113 4.03 -18.47 20.55
C LYS A 113 4.54 -17.35 19.64
N PHE A 114 3.84 -16.23 19.55
CA PHE A 114 4.31 -15.09 18.77
C PHE A 114 5.44 -14.40 19.54
N PRO A 115 6.56 -14.09 18.87
CA PRO A 115 7.68 -13.41 19.53
C PRO A 115 7.26 -12.07 20.14
N VAL A 116 7.88 -11.70 21.25
CA VAL A 116 7.81 -10.33 21.75
C VAL A 116 8.50 -9.42 20.75
N PHE A 117 7.99 -8.23 20.54
CA PHE A 117 8.48 -7.29 19.55
C PHE A 117 8.47 -5.85 20.08
N ASN A 118 9.02 -4.92 19.31
CA ASN A 118 9.04 -3.50 19.64
C ASN A 118 8.34 -2.65 18.58
N PHE A 119 8.35 -1.33 18.75
CA PHE A 119 7.72 -0.42 17.78
C PHE A 119 8.42 -0.39 16.42
N ALA A 120 9.73 -0.58 16.37
CA ALA A 120 10.46 -0.63 15.10
C ALA A 120 9.97 -1.83 14.25
N ASP A 121 9.81 -3.00 14.88
CA ASP A 121 9.26 -4.20 14.22
C ASP A 121 7.83 -3.99 13.76
N ALA A 122 6.99 -3.40 14.62
CA ALA A 122 5.60 -3.09 14.26
C ALA A 122 5.53 -2.16 13.04
N VAL A 123 6.35 -1.11 13.01
CA VAL A 123 6.40 -0.17 11.88
C VAL A 123 6.88 -0.86 10.60
N LEU A 124 7.90 -1.74 10.67
CA LEU A 124 8.35 -2.53 9.53
C LEU A 124 7.24 -3.40 8.96
N VAL A 125 6.56 -4.15 9.82
CA VAL A 125 5.47 -5.05 9.43
C VAL A 125 4.32 -4.28 8.80
N VAL A 126 3.85 -3.22 9.45
CA VAL A 126 2.76 -2.37 8.94
C VAL A 126 3.14 -1.73 7.60
N ALA A 127 4.38 -1.27 7.45
CA ALA A 127 4.84 -0.66 6.20
C ALA A 127 4.92 -1.68 5.05
N ILE A 128 5.40 -2.91 5.31
CA ILE A 128 5.48 -3.97 4.31
C ILE A 128 4.07 -4.37 3.84
N PHE A 129 3.17 -4.72 4.78
CA PHE A 129 1.81 -5.11 4.43
C PHE A 129 1.03 -3.98 3.78
N GLY A 130 1.17 -2.75 4.30
CA GLY A 130 0.55 -1.57 3.72
C GLY A 130 1.01 -1.31 2.28
N MET A 131 2.29 -1.46 2.00
CA MET A 131 2.85 -1.32 0.66
C MET A 131 2.33 -2.42 -0.29
N ILE A 132 2.27 -3.67 0.15
CA ILE A 132 1.75 -4.78 -0.65
C ILE A 132 0.27 -4.55 -0.99
N ILE A 133 -0.55 -4.20 0.01
CA ILE A 133 -1.98 -3.90 -0.20
C ILE A 133 -2.13 -2.73 -1.18
N TYR A 134 -1.34 -1.68 -1.00
CA TYR A 134 -1.37 -0.51 -1.88
C TYR A 134 -1.01 -0.88 -3.33
N MET A 135 0.02 -1.71 -3.55
CA MET A 135 0.39 -2.20 -4.88
C MET A 135 -0.73 -3.00 -5.54
N ILE A 136 -1.39 -3.89 -4.79
CA ILE A 136 -2.52 -4.68 -5.28
C ILE A 136 -3.69 -3.76 -5.68
N VAL A 137 -4.02 -2.79 -4.83
CA VAL A 137 -5.10 -1.82 -5.12
C VAL A 137 -4.77 -0.97 -6.36
N GLU A 138 -3.54 -0.49 -6.49
CA GLU A 138 -3.08 0.28 -7.66
C GLU A 138 -3.22 -0.53 -8.97
N GLU A 139 -2.82 -1.81 -8.95
CA GLU A 139 -2.95 -2.71 -10.11
C GLU A 139 -4.40 -2.99 -10.48
N ILE A 140 -5.25 -3.25 -9.48
CA ILE A 140 -6.70 -3.44 -9.71
C ILE A 140 -7.33 -2.18 -10.32
N MET A 141 -7.01 -1.01 -9.79
CA MET A 141 -7.51 0.28 -10.29
C MET A 141 -7.07 0.55 -11.72
N ALA A 142 -5.81 0.25 -12.05
CA ALA A 142 -5.28 0.38 -13.40
C ALA A 142 -6.00 -0.57 -14.38
N TYR A 143 -6.24 -1.82 -13.97
CA TYR A 143 -6.98 -2.79 -14.76
C TYR A 143 -8.43 -2.37 -15.02
N VAL A 144 -9.15 -1.93 -13.99
CA VAL A 144 -10.54 -1.44 -14.12
C VAL A 144 -10.61 -0.24 -15.04
N LYS A 145 -9.68 0.73 -14.89
CA LYS A 145 -9.60 1.91 -15.76
C LYS A 145 -9.37 1.52 -17.22
N LYS A 146 -8.45 0.58 -17.47
CA LYS A 146 -8.18 0.07 -18.83
C LYS A 146 -9.41 -0.58 -19.47
N ARG A 147 -10.17 -1.38 -18.70
CA ARG A 147 -11.42 -1.98 -19.19
C ARG A 147 -12.49 -0.94 -19.50
N LYS A 148 -12.62 0.08 -18.64
CA LYS A 148 -13.60 1.15 -18.84
C LYS A 148 -13.29 1.95 -20.11
N ASN A 149 -12.04 2.34 -20.30
CA ASN A 149 -11.60 3.06 -21.50
C ASN A 149 -11.72 2.23 -22.79
N ALA A 150 -11.62 0.90 -22.70
CA ALA A 150 -11.82 0.01 -23.85
C ALA A 150 -13.31 -0.19 -24.21
N ALA A 151 -14.21 0.02 -23.26
CA ALA A 151 -15.68 -0.09 -23.48
C ALA A 151 -16.32 1.21 -24.02
N GLU A 152 -15.75 2.37 -23.70
CA GLU A 152 -16.25 3.69 -24.14
C GLU A 152 -16.28 3.89 -25.66
N PRO A 153 -15.21 3.53 -26.45
CA PRO A 153 -15.23 3.73 -27.91
C PRO A 153 -16.31 2.93 -28.62
N GLN A 154 -16.68 1.75 -28.12
CA GLN A 154 -17.70 0.89 -28.71
C GLN A 154 -19.14 1.44 -28.52
N GLN A 155 -19.37 2.17 -27.43
CA GLN A 155 -20.68 2.80 -27.19
C GLN A 155 -20.84 4.09 -28.01
N MET A 156 -19.74 4.84 -28.20
CA MET A 156 -19.78 6.06 -29.01
C MET A 156 -20.03 5.76 -30.48
N GLY A 157 -19.35 4.79 -31.08
CA GLY A 157 -19.59 4.35 -32.46
C GLY A 157 -20.99 3.75 -32.68
N LYS A 158 -21.53 3.05 -31.66
CA LYS A 158 -22.89 2.48 -31.76
C LYS A 158 -23.97 3.55 -31.65
N ASN A 159 -23.73 4.61 -30.90
CA ASN A 159 -24.67 5.75 -30.79
C ASN A 159 -24.63 6.65 -32.03
N GLU A 160 -23.45 6.80 -32.67
CA GLU A 160 -23.31 7.52 -33.94
C GLU A 160 -24.01 6.79 -35.07
N SER A 161 -23.83 5.48 -35.22
CA SER A 161 -24.52 4.69 -36.25
C SER A 161 -26.04 4.67 -36.06
N LEU A 162 -26.54 4.61 -34.81
CA LEU A 162 -27.97 4.71 -34.53
C LEU A 162 -28.54 6.10 -34.86
N ASN A 163 -27.78 7.16 -34.61
CA ASN A 163 -28.21 8.53 -34.96
C ASN A 163 -28.18 8.78 -36.47
N GLU A 164 -27.25 8.15 -37.20
CA GLU A 164 -27.23 8.18 -38.67
C GLU A 164 -28.44 7.45 -39.27
N GLU A 165 -28.76 6.24 -38.80
CA GLU A 165 -29.95 5.49 -39.24
C GLU A 165 -31.28 6.24 -38.96
N ILE A 166 -31.39 6.91 -37.79
CA ILE A 166 -32.59 7.71 -37.45
C ILE A 166 -32.69 8.95 -38.36
N ASN A 167 -31.55 9.55 -38.72
CA ASN A 167 -31.54 10.76 -39.55
C ASN A 167 -31.81 10.44 -41.04
N GLU A 168 -31.33 9.30 -41.55
CA GLU A 168 -31.65 8.81 -42.90
C GLU A 168 -33.13 8.41 -43.02
N GLY A 169 -33.69 7.69 -42.05
CA GLY A 169 -35.10 7.30 -42.00
C GLY A 169 -36.07 8.53 -41.88
N SER A 170 -35.60 9.62 -41.26
CA SER A 170 -36.38 10.87 -41.17
C SER A 170 -36.34 11.73 -42.45
N ASN A 171 -35.32 11.57 -43.29
CA ASN A 171 -35.20 12.24 -44.56
C ASN A 171 -35.97 11.55 -45.69
N GLU A 172 -36.09 10.22 -45.68
CA GLU A 172 -36.93 9.47 -46.63
C GLU A 172 -38.44 9.69 -46.43
N ALA A 173 -38.84 10.10 -45.23
CA ALA A 173 -40.25 10.39 -44.91
C ALA A 173 -40.72 11.80 -45.30
N LYS A 174 -39.87 12.63 -45.93
CA LYS A 174 -40.14 14.03 -46.29
C LYS A 174 -40.09 14.38 -47.77
N GLU A 175 -40.23 13.44 -48.67
CA GLU A 175 -40.56 13.71 -50.08
C GLU A 175 -41.62 12.67 -50.58
N PRO A 176 -42.71 13.06 -51.33
CA PRO A 176 -42.97 14.31 -52.03
C PRO A 176 -44.42 14.85 -51.84
N GLU A 177 -44.63 16.07 -51.53
CA GLU A 177 -45.86 16.80 -51.86
C GLU A 177 -45.53 18.29 -52.07
N ASN A 178 -45.12 18.64 -53.30
CA ASN A 178 -45.34 20.01 -53.83
C ASN A 178 -44.77 20.17 -55.27
N LYS A 179 -45.43 19.50 -56.21
CA LYS A 179 -45.23 19.81 -57.64
C LYS A 179 -46.56 19.79 -58.37
N GLU A 180 -47.54 20.52 -57.89
CA GLU A 180 -48.72 20.87 -58.72
C GLU A 180 -49.39 22.12 -58.10
N GLU A 181 -48.83 23.30 -58.36
CA GLU A 181 -49.56 24.60 -58.27
C GLU A 181 -48.65 25.78 -58.71
N LYS A 182 -48.24 25.80 -59.95
CA LYS A 182 -47.67 26.99 -60.54
C LYS A 182 -47.82 27.01 -62.08
N VAL A 183 -49.00 26.78 -62.57
CA VAL A 183 -49.40 27.14 -63.98
C VAL A 183 -50.83 27.64 -63.94
N GLU A 184 -51.05 28.80 -63.44
CA GLU A 184 -52.23 29.64 -63.80
C GLU A 184 -52.07 30.96 -63.04
N ASN A 185 -51.48 31.91 -63.67
CA ASN A 185 -51.74 33.38 -63.54
C ASN A 185 -50.65 34.19 -64.25
N LYS A 186 -50.68 34.15 -65.54
CA LYS A 186 -50.01 35.17 -66.39
C LYS A 186 -50.87 35.43 -67.64
N GLU A 187 -52.02 35.98 -67.42
CA GLU A 187 -52.72 36.81 -68.45
C GLU A 187 -53.63 37.75 -67.70
N ASP A 188 -53.56 38.99 -68.13
CA ASP A 188 -54.25 40.17 -67.66
C ASP A 188 -53.45 41.14 -66.75
N LYS A 189 -52.75 42.02 -67.47
CA LYS A 189 -52.75 43.48 -67.28
C LYS A 189 -51.82 44.13 -68.30
N ASN A 190 -52.35 44.36 -69.53
CA ASN A 190 -52.01 45.50 -70.34
C ASN A 190 -53.32 46.22 -70.56
N GLU A 191 -53.46 47.34 -69.91
CA GLU A 191 -53.99 48.63 -70.34
C GLU A 191 -53.64 49.72 -69.32
#